data_c8d020f9a159d36023b58abc5c06daef
#
_entry.id   c8d020f9a159d36023b58abc5c06daef
#
_cell.length_a   1.000
_cell.length_b   1.000
_cell.length_c   1.000
_cell.angle_alpha   90.00
_cell.angle_beta   90.00
_cell.angle_gamma   90.00
#
_symmetry.space_group_name_H-M   'P 1'
#
loop_
_entity.id
_entity.type
_entity.pdbx_description
1 polymer ?
#
loop_
_entity_poly.entity_id
_entity_poly.type
_entity_poly.pdbx_seq_one_letter_code
_entity_poly.pdbx_strand_id
1 'polypeptide(L)'
;AFALSKVLNLPDGIALGLILVGCCPGGVSSNIMSYLCGGDVAFSVGMTTVSTLVSPVMTPLMVSLLASGTQITIKGLPMFVSIIETVILPVGVGFLLNYLLGKNKTFRELQKVMPGVAVLGLACVVGGVVSSQGAKFFQSGVVIFVAVLLHNGLGYLLGYGAGKLVGMNTSKKRTISIE
;
A
#
# COMPACT_ATOMS: atom_id res chain seq x y z
N ALA A 1 4.01 -8.78 -8.89
CA ALA A 1 5.25 -8.61 -8.15
C ALA A 1 6.20 -9.79 -8.34
N PHE A 2 5.90 -10.98 -7.82
CA PHE A 2 6.79 -12.17 -7.86
C PHE A 2 7.18 -12.57 -9.29
N ALA A 3 6.22 -12.76 -10.20
CA ALA A 3 6.52 -13.11 -11.59
C ALA A 3 7.42 -12.06 -12.26
N LEU A 4 7.15 -10.78 -12.03
CA LEU A 4 7.96 -9.67 -12.54
C LEU A 4 9.40 -9.70 -12.01
N SER A 5 9.60 -9.98 -10.71
CA SER A 5 10.95 -10.07 -10.14
C SER A 5 11.79 -11.17 -10.77
N LYS A 6 11.15 -12.28 -11.17
CA LYS A 6 11.81 -13.40 -11.88
C LYS A 6 12.07 -13.07 -13.35
N VAL A 7 11.09 -12.50 -14.05
CA VAL A 7 11.22 -12.16 -15.49
C VAL A 7 12.29 -11.08 -15.69
N LEU A 8 12.35 -10.08 -14.82
CA LEU A 8 13.36 -9.02 -14.89
C LEU A 8 14.69 -9.40 -14.26
N ASN A 9 14.82 -10.62 -13.72
CA ASN A 9 16.02 -11.12 -13.05
C ASN A 9 16.58 -10.10 -12.04
N LEU A 10 15.70 -9.57 -11.17
CA LEU A 10 16.05 -8.50 -10.25
C LEU A 10 16.97 -9.00 -9.14
N PRO A 11 17.94 -8.18 -8.68
CA PRO A 11 18.71 -8.47 -7.49
C PRO A 11 17.80 -8.74 -6.28
N ASP A 12 18.21 -9.64 -5.38
CA ASP A 12 17.38 -10.14 -4.27
C ASP A 12 16.75 -9.03 -3.43
N GLY A 13 17.49 -7.95 -3.14
CA GLY A 13 16.96 -6.81 -2.38
C GLY A 13 15.85 -6.06 -3.10
N ILE A 14 15.98 -5.85 -4.41
CA ILE A 14 14.95 -5.17 -5.23
C ILE A 14 13.76 -6.11 -5.45
N ALA A 15 14.02 -7.39 -5.71
CA ALA A 15 13.00 -8.42 -5.86
C ALA A 15 12.13 -8.53 -4.60
N LEU A 16 12.77 -8.58 -3.44
CA LEU A 16 12.07 -8.60 -2.15
C LEU A 16 11.24 -7.32 -1.92
N GLY A 17 11.82 -6.15 -2.22
CA GLY A 17 11.10 -4.89 -2.14
C GLY A 17 9.84 -4.86 -3.02
N LEU A 18 9.94 -5.35 -4.26
CA LEU A 18 8.81 -5.45 -5.18
C LEU A 18 7.74 -6.43 -4.69
N ILE A 19 8.14 -7.58 -4.13
CA ILE A 19 7.24 -8.56 -3.52
C ILE A 19 6.52 -7.95 -2.31
N LEU A 20 7.25 -7.25 -1.43
CA LEU A 20 6.68 -6.55 -0.28
C LEU A 20 5.61 -5.55 -0.70
N VAL A 21 5.90 -4.72 -1.71
CA VAL A 21 4.91 -3.76 -2.25
C VAL A 21 3.66 -4.48 -2.75
N GLY A 22 3.83 -5.61 -3.46
CA GLY A 22 2.69 -6.39 -3.96
C GLY A 22 1.91 -7.16 -2.89
N CYS A 23 2.46 -7.29 -1.68
CA CYS A 23 1.80 -7.94 -0.53
C CYS A 23 1.23 -6.93 0.48
N CYS A 24 1.53 -5.63 0.32
CA CYS A 24 1.00 -4.58 1.18
C CYS A 24 -0.47 -4.27 0.83
N PRO A 25 -1.27 -3.81 1.82
CA PRO A 25 -2.63 -3.35 1.56
C PRO A 25 -2.64 -2.06 0.73
N GLY A 26 -3.78 -1.75 0.12
CA GLY A 26 -4.00 -0.52 -0.64
C GLY A 26 -3.74 0.73 0.20
N GLY A 27 -3.22 1.77 -0.43
CA GLY A 27 -2.88 3.03 0.24
C GLY A 27 -4.01 4.05 0.18
N VAL A 28 -4.07 4.97 1.15
CA VAL A 28 -5.09 6.04 1.19
C VAL A 28 -5.07 6.92 -0.09
N SER A 29 -3.93 7.03 -0.77
CA SER A 29 -3.80 7.76 -2.03
C SER A 29 -4.64 7.17 -3.16
N SER A 30 -4.91 5.86 -3.17
CA SER A 30 -5.77 5.22 -4.17
C SER A 30 -7.23 5.72 -4.09
N ASN A 31 -7.71 6.04 -2.88
CA ASN A 31 -9.05 6.63 -2.69
C ASN A 31 -9.18 7.99 -3.38
N ILE A 32 -8.12 8.82 -3.29
CA ILE A 32 -8.07 10.13 -3.96
C ILE A 32 -8.01 9.95 -5.48
N MET A 33 -7.19 9.02 -5.95
CA MET A 33 -7.09 8.70 -7.38
C MET A 33 -8.40 8.13 -7.93
N SER A 34 -9.08 7.27 -7.17
CA SER A 34 -10.42 6.76 -7.53
C SER A 34 -11.42 7.91 -7.70
N TYR A 35 -11.41 8.90 -6.80
CA TYR A 35 -12.24 10.09 -6.92
C TYR A 35 -11.92 10.88 -8.21
N LEU A 36 -10.65 11.19 -8.46
CA LEU A 36 -10.21 11.97 -9.62
C LEU A 36 -10.50 11.27 -10.95
N CYS A 37 -10.47 9.94 -10.99
CA CYS A 37 -10.76 9.13 -12.18
C CYS A 37 -12.25 8.80 -12.35
N GLY A 38 -13.14 9.36 -11.54
CA GLY A 38 -14.57 9.06 -11.57
C GLY A 38 -14.90 7.62 -11.20
N GLY A 39 -14.12 7.05 -10.27
CA GLY A 39 -14.36 5.75 -9.65
C GLY A 39 -15.40 5.82 -8.52
N ASP A 40 -15.68 4.68 -7.92
CA ASP A 40 -16.54 4.55 -6.76
C ASP A 40 -15.71 4.67 -5.48
N VAL A 41 -15.69 5.86 -4.89
CA VAL A 41 -14.89 6.18 -3.71
C VAL A 41 -15.31 5.34 -2.48
N ALA A 42 -16.61 5.10 -2.32
CA ALA A 42 -17.09 4.28 -1.20
C ALA A 42 -16.59 2.83 -1.31
N PHE A 43 -16.59 2.30 -2.52
CA PHE A 43 -16.03 0.98 -2.82
C PHE A 43 -14.51 0.94 -2.59
N SER A 44 -13.77 1.99 -3.01
CA SER A 44 -12.34 2.15 -2.78
C SER A 44 -12.00 2.12 -1.28
N VAL A 45 -12.66 2.97 -0.49
CA VAL A 45 -12.48 3.02 0.98
C VAL A 45 -12.80 1.67 1.63
N GLY A 46 -13.86 0.99 1.18
CA GLY A 46 -14.21 -0.34 1.65
C GLY A 46 -13.10 -1.37 1.38
N MET A 47 -12.56 -1.40 0.17
CA MET A 47 -11.46 -2.29 -0.22
C MET A 47 -10.20 -2.02 0.60
N THR A 48 -9.79 -0.75 0.70
CA THR A 48 -8.64 -0.34 1.50
C THR A 48 -8.82 -0.75 2.97
N THR A 49 -10.01 -0.54 3.54
CA THR A 49 -10.30 -0.91 4.94
C THR A 49 -10.16 -2.42 5.16
N VAL A 50 -10.79 -3.23 4.31
CA VAL A 50 -10.73 -4.70 4.43
C VAL A 50 -9.30 -5.19 4.23
N SER A 51 -8.58 -4.71 3.20
CA SER A 51 -7.20 -5.13 2.95
C SER A 51 -6.28 -4.76 4.11
N THR A 52 -6.46 -3.59 4.72
CA THR A 52 -5.68 -3.13 5.88
C THR A 52 -5.94 -4.01 7.12
N LEU A 53 -7.20 -4.38 7.39
CA LEU A 53 -7.55 -5.24 8.52
C LEU A 53 -7.01 -6.67 8.37
N VAL A 54 -6.93 -7.17 7.13
CA VAL A 54 -6.44 -8.52 6.84
C VAL A 54 -4.92 -8.57 6.70
N SER A 55 -4.27 -7.43 6.43
CA SER A 55 -2.83 -7.33 6.16
C SER A 55 -1.90 -7.92 7.22
N PRO A 56 -2.17 -7.85 8.55
CA PRO A 56 -1.27 -8.42 9.55
C PRO A 56 -1.04 -9.92 9.36
N VAL A 57 -2.03 -10.63 8.85
CA VAL A 57 -1.96 -12.07 8.57
C VAL A 57 -1.50 -12.33 7.14
N MET A 58 -2.15 -11.69 6.17
CA MET A 58 -1.93 -11.97 4.75
C MET A 58 -0.57 -11.49 4.25
N THR A 59 -0.10 -10.33 4.69
CA THR A 59 1.19 -9.80 4.23
C THR A 59 2.36 -10.69 4.66
N PRO A 60 2.54 -11.08 5.94
CA PRO A 60 3.61 -12.01 6.33
C PRO A 60 3.49 -13.39 5.67
N LEU A 61 2.26 -13.89 5.51
CA LEU A 61 2.02 -15.18 4.86
C LEU A 61 2.46 -15.13 3.39
N MET A 62 1.98 -14.15 2.63
CA MET A 62 2.33 -14.00 1.22
C MET A 62 3.82 -13.73 1.01
N VAL A 63 4.42 -12.89 1.84
CA VAL A 63 5.86 -12.60 1.77
C VAL A 63 6.67 -13.85 2.08
N SER A 64 6.33 -14.61 3.11
CA SER A 64 7.05 -15.86 3.45
C SER A 64 6.96 -16.92 2.34
N LEU A 65 5.80 -17.02 1.66
CA LEU A 65 5.61 -17.93 0.55
C LEU A 65 6.35 -17.49 -0.72
N LEU A 66 6.24 -16.21 -1.08
CA LEU A 66 6.77 -15.69 -2.33
C LEU A 66 8.26 -15.34 -2.27
N ALA A 67 8.76 -14.95 -1.10
CA ALA A 67 10.17 -14.63 -0.89
C ALA A 67 11.05 -15.84 -0.54
N SER A 68 10.48 -17.04 -0.42
CA SER A 68 11.22 -18.28 -0.13
C SER A 68 12.32 -18.61 -1.16
N GLY A 69 12.28 -17.99 -2.33
CA GLY A 69 13.31 -18.10 -3.37
C GLY A 69 14.42 -17.03 -3.30
N THR A 70 14.39 -16.12 -2.33
CA THR A 70 15.45 -15.12 -2.09
C THR A 70 16.35 -15.58 -0.94
N GLN A 71 17.62 -15.17 -0.95
CA GLN A 71 18.56 -15.51 0.13
C GLN A 71 18.30 -14.74 1.44
N ILE A 72 17.23 -13.94 1.48
CA ILE A 72 16.89 -13.09 2.63
C ILE A 72 15.90 -13.83 3.53
N THR A 73 16.33 -14.17 4.73
CA THR A 73 15.46 -14.84 5.72
C THR A 73 14.47 -13.84 6.32
N ILE A 74 13.19 -14.02 6.02
CA ILE A 74 12.11 -13.21 6.58
C ILE A 74 11.47 -13.97 7.74
N LYS A 75 11.43 -13.34 8.91
CA LYS A 75 10.74 -13.88 10.08
C LYS A 75 9.30 -13.39 10.08
N GLY A 76 8.36 -14.26 9.75
CA GLY A 76 6.93 -13.91 9.65
C GLY A 76 6.33 -13.36 10.94
N LEU A 77 6.68 -13.94 12.10
CA LEU A 77 6.14 -13.52 13.40
C LEU A 77 6.53 -12.09 13.80
N PRO A 78 7.80 -11.66 13.74
CA PRO A 78 8.16 -10.27 13.95
C PRO A 78 7.49 -9.31 12.96
N MET A 79 7.31 -9.72 11.70
CA MET A 79 6.61 -8.92 10.70
C MET A 79 5.12 -8.76 11.04
N PHE A 80 4.46 -9.81 11.49
CA PHE A 80 3.08 -9.76 11.97
C PHE A 80 2.91 -8.77 13.12
N VAL A 81 3.77 -8.87 14.15
CA VAL A 81 3.74 -7.95 15.30
C VAL A 81 3.99 -6.50 14.87
N SER A 82 4.98 -6.29 14.01
CA SER A 82 5.30 -4.95 13.48
C SER A 82 4.12 -4.33 12.73
N ILE A 83 3.38 -5.11 11.93
CA ILE A 83 2.19 -4.59 11.22
C ILE A 83 1.07 -4.25 12.21
N ILE A 84 0.85 -5.05 13.25
CA ILE A 84 -0.13 -4.71 14.29
C ILE A 84 0.25 -3.40 14.97
N GLU A 85 1.51 -3.23 15.38
CA GLU A 85 1.96 -2.03 16.08
C GLU A 85 1.91 -0.78 15.18
N THR A 86 2.30 -0.91 13.91
CA THR A 86 2.41 0.24 13.00
C THR A 86 1.12 0.59 12.28
N VAL A 87 0.20 -0.35 12.11
CA VAL A 87 -1.04 -0.15 11.35
C VAL A 87 -2.27 -0.26 12.26
N ILE A 88 -2.48 -1.41 12.91
CA ILE A 88 -3.72 -1.66 13.65
C ILE A 88 -3.81 -0.77 14.89
N LEU A 89 -2.72 -0.63 15.64
CA LEU A 89 -2.73 0.17 16.86
C LEU A 89 -3.04 1.65 16.58
N PRO A 90 -2.37 2.36 15.65
CA PRO A 90 -2.73 3.76 15.35
C PRO A 90 -4.15 3.93 14.80
N VAL A 91 -4.61 3.01 13.94
CA VAL A 91 -5.98 3.04 13.42
C VAL A 91 -7.00 2.83 14.54
N GLY A 92 -6.76 1.86 15.43
CA GLY A 92 -7.60 1.61 16.60
C GLY A 92 -7.66 2.81 17.55
N VAL A 93 -6.52 3.42 17.84
CA VAL A 93 -6.45 4.64 18.66
C VAL A 93 -7.19 5.81 17.98
N GLY A 94 -7.01 6.00 16.68
CA GLY A 94 -7.73 7.03 15.92
C GLY A 94 -9.24 6.82 15.94
N PHE A 95 -9.69 5.58 15.77
CA PHE A 95 -11.11 5.22 15.88
C PHE A 95 -11.66 5.50 17.29
N LEU A 96 -10.94 5.09 18.33
CA LEU A 96 -11.33 5.31 19.72
C LEU A 96 -11.42 6.81 20.05
N LEU A 97 -10.43 7.59 19.62
CA LEU A 97 -10.44 9.05 19.80
C LEU A 97 -11.63 9.68 19.07
N ASN A 98 -11.91 9.25 17.85
CA ASN A 98 -13.07 9.74 17.10
C ASN A 98 -14.39 9.35 17.76
N TYR A 99 -14.49 8.15 18.32
CA TYR A 99 -15.68 7.70 19.06
C TYR A 99 -15.91 8.53 20.34
N LEU A 100 -14.85 8.79 21.10
CA LEU A 100 -14.93 9.52 22.38
C LEU A 100 -15.06 11.03 22.18
N LEU A 101 -14.30 11.61 21.26
CA LEU A 101 -14.16 13.05 21.09
C LEU A 101 -14.84 13.61 19.83
N GLY A 102 -15.40 12.78 18.97
CA GLY A 102 -15.96 13.17 17.67
C GLY A 102 -17.15 14.16 17.77
N LYS A 103 -17.81 14.25 18.93
CA LYS A 103 -18.86 15.25 19.22
C LYS A 103 -18.31 16.63 19.61
N ASN A 104 -17.02 16.73 19.97
CA ASN A 104 -16.40 17.97 20.37
C ASN A 104 -16.06 18.82 19.14
N LYS A 105 -16.50 20.08 19.14
CA LYS A 105 -16.25 21.02 18.04
C LYS A 105 -14.76 21.24 17.79
N THR A 106 -13.96 21.39 18.84
CA THR A 106 -12.49 21.59 18.74
C THR A 106 -11.82 20.37 18.10
N PHE A 107 -12.24 19.16 18.46
CA PHE A 107 -11.69 17.94 17.86
C PHE A 107 -12.03 17.82 16.37
N ARG A 108 -13.24 18.21 15.97
CA ARG A 108 -13.64 18.24 14.55
C ARG A 108 -12.86 19.25 13.71
N GLU A 109 -12.52 20.39 14.27
CA GLU A 109 -11.64 21.36 13.60
C GLU A 109 -10.22 20.80 13.47
N LEU A 110 -9.70 20.15 14.51
CA LEU A 110 -8.40 19.48 14.47
C LEU A 110 -8.36 18.38 13.39
N GLN A 111 -9.43 17.59 13.25
CA GLN A 111 -9.52 16.56 12.20
C GLN A 111 -9.36 17.10 10.77
N LYS A 112 -9.77 18.34 10.51
CA LYS A 112 -9.61 18.97 9.18
C LYS A 112 -8.13 19.22 8.83
N VAL A 113 -7.27 19.42 9.83
CA VAL A 113 -5.84 19.69 9.66
C VAL A 113 -5.02 18.38 9.60
N MET A 114 -5.53 17.28 10.17
CA MET A 114 -4.83 16.00 10.26
C MET A 114 -4.33 15.45 8.91
N PRO A 115 -5.08 15.53 7.80
CA PRO A 115 -4.56 15.09 6.49
C PRO A 115 -3.29 15.84 6.07
N GLY A 116 -3.21 17.15 6.35
CA GLY A 116 -2.00 17.94 6.08
C GLY A 116 -0.80 17.47 6.91
N VAL A 117 -1.03 17.20 8.21
CA VAL A 117 0.00 16.65 9.11
C VAL A 117 0.47 15.29 8.63
N ALA A 118 -0.46 14.43 8.19
CA ALA A 118 -0.13 13.11 7.65
C ALA A 118 0.73 13.19 6.38
N VAL A 119 0.43 14.11 5.46
CA VAL A 119 1.22 14.34 4.25
C VAL A 119 2.63 14.83 4.59
N LEU A 120 2.76 15.76 5.53
CA LEU A 120 4.07 16.24 6.00
C LEU A 120 4.88 15.11 6.67
N GLY A 121 4.24 14.32 7.53
CA GLY A 121 4.88 13.16 8.16
C GLY A 121 5.36 12.14 7.11
N LEU A 122 4.54 11.82 6.13
CA LEU A 122 4.91 10.94 5.02
C LEU A 122 6.09 11.51 4.23
N ALA A 123 6.07 12.80 3.91
CA ALA A 123 7.17 13.46 3.20
C ALA A 123 8.48 13.39 3.97
N CYS A 124 8.45 13.59 5.30
CA CYS A 124 9.63 13.45 6.16
C CYS A 124 10.17 12.00 6.16
N VAL A 125 9.31 11.02 6.29
CA VAL A 125 9.72 9.60 6.27
C VAL A 125 10.33 9.22 4.92
N VAL A 126 9.66 9.54 3.81
CA VAL A 126 10.16 9.26 2.46
C VAL A 126 11.47 10.00 2.21
N GLY A 127 11.55 11.29 2.57
CA GLY A 127 12.76 12.08 2.45
C GLY A 127 13.93 11.51 3.25
N GLY A 128 13.68 11.04 4.47
CA GLY A 128 14.68 10.36 5.30
C GLY A 128 15.19 9.06 4.66
N VAL A 129 14.30 8.22 4.15
CA VAL A 129 14.67 6.98 3.46
C VAL A 129 15.47 7.26 2.19
N VAL A 130 15.03 8.19 1.35
CA VAL A 130 15.75 8.58 0.12
C VAL A 130 17.12 9.16 0.46
N SER A 131 17.22 10.02 1.48
CA SER A 131 18.49 10.60 1.90
C SER A 131 19.47 9.53 2.39
N SER A 132 19.02 8.56 3.16
CA SER A 132 19.87 7.48 3.70
C SER A 132 20.33 6.48 2.64
N GLN A 133 19.57 6.29 1.57
CA GLN A 133 19.84 5.32 0.50
C GLN A 133 20.23 5.99 -0.83
N GLY A 134 20.44 7.30 -0.86
CA GLY A 134 20.55 8.10 -2.06
C GLY A 134 21.52 7.57 -3.11
N ALA A 135 22.75 7.19 -2.73
CA ALA A 135 23.72 6.64 -3.67
C ALA A 135 23.25 5.33 -4.33
N LYS A 136 22.68 4.42 -3.57
CA LYS A 136 22.13 3.14 -4.06
C LYS A 136 20.89 3.37 -4.93
N PHE A 137 20.07 4.34 -4.55
CA PHE A 137 18.87 4.71 -5.31
C PHE A 137 19.24 5.18 -6.73
N PHE A 138 20.25 6.03 -6.87
CA PHE A 138 20.68 6.50 -8.19
C PHE A 138 21.33 5.39 -9.03
N GLN A 139 22.07 4.47 -8.42
CA GLN A 139 22.68 3.34 -9.14
C GLN A 139 21.63 2.35 -9.69
N SER A 140 20.57 2.11 -8.95
CA SER A 140 19.52 1.15 -9.32
C SER A 140 18.23 1.83 -9.81
N GLY A 141 18.20 3.14 -9.92
CA GLY A 141 16.99 3.94 -10.14
C GLY A 141 16.23 3.57 -11.41
N VAL A 142 16.93 3.32 -12.50
CA VAL A 142 16.28 2.92 -13.77
C VAL A 142 15.60 1.57 -13.65
N VAL A 143 16.25 0.60 -13.01
CA VAL A 143 15.70 -0.76 -12.82
C VAL A 143 14.48 -0.71 -11.90
N ILE A 144 14.57 0.04 -10.80
CA ILE A 144 13.45 0.24 -9.88
C ILE A 144 12.29 0.95 -10.60
N PHE A 145 12.58 2.01 -11.36
CA PHE A 145 11.56 2.75 -12.10
C PHE A 145 10.81 1.85 -13.09
N VAL A 146 11.54 1.07 -13.91
CA VAL A 146 10.94 0.13 -14.86
C VAL A 146 10.13 -0.94 -14.14
N ALA A 147 10.66 -1.51 -13.05
CA ALA A 147 9.96 -2.54 -12.28
C ALA A 147 8.65 -2.01 -11.69
N VAL A 148 8.66 -0.80 -11.12
CA VAL A 148 7.47 -0.15 -10.55
C VAL A 148 6.46 0.21 -11.65
N LEU A 149 6.91 0.76 -12.78
CA LEU A 149 6.05 1.09 -13.92
C LEU A 149 5.32 -0.15 -14.45
N LEU A 150 6.05 -1.23 -14.66
CA LEU A 150 5.49 -2.50 -15.11
C LEU A 150 4.55 -3.11 -14.07
N HIS A 151 4.95 -3.06 -12.79
CA HIS A 151 4.12 -3.59 -11.70
C HIS A 151 2.77 -2.87 -11.62
N ASN A 152 2.77 -1.55 -11.61
CA ASN A 152 1.56 -0.74 -11.57
C ASN A 152 0.74 -0.89 -12.86
N GLY A 153 1.38 -0.84 -14.02
CA GLY A 153 0.70 -1.02 -15.31
C GLY A 153 -0.02 -2.38 -15.40
N LEU A 154 0.65 -3.46 -15.00
CA LEU A 154 0.03 -4.79 -14.94
C LEU A 154 -1.08 -4.86 -13.87
N GLY A 155 -0.89 -4.20 -12.72
CA GLY A 155 -1.92 -4.08 -11.69
C GLY A 155 -3.18 -3.43 -12.24
N TYR A 156 -3.05 -2.29 -12.91
CA TYR A 156 -4.19 -1.60 -13.55
C TYR A 156 -4.91 -2.46 -14.59
N LEU A 157 -4.16 -3.13 -15.46
CA LEU A 157 -4.74 -3.98 -16.50
C LEU A 157 -5.46 -5.20 -15.89
N LEU A 158 -4.85 -5.86 -14.92
CA LEU A 158 -5.42 -7.03 -14.27
C LEU A 158 -6.63 -6.66 -13.41
N GLY A 159 -6.57 -5.56 -12.66
CA GLY A 159 -7.68 -5.06 -11.86
C GLY A 159 -8.88 -4.68 -12.74
N TYR A 160 -8.64 -3.95 -13.83
CA TYR A 160 -9.70 -3.62 -14.78
C TYR A 160 -10.29 -4.86 -15.45
N GLY A 161 -9.44 -5.80 -15.86
CA GLY A 161 -9.83 -7.07 -16.43
C GLY A 161 -10.68 -7.91 -15.48
N ALA A 162 -10.26 -8.03 -14.22
CA ALA A 162 -11.02 -8.72 -13.18
C ALA A 162 -12.40 -8.08 -12.95
N GLY A 163 -12.46 -6.75 -12.84
CA GLY A 163 -13.71 -6.04 -12.72
C GLY A 163 -14.64 -6.21 -13.92
N LYS A 164 -14.08 -6.35 -15.13
CA LYS A 164 -14.85 -6.66 -16.35
C LYS A 164 -15.39 -8.09 -16.33
N LEU A 165 -14.59 -9.06 -15.91
CA LEU A 165 -15.00 -10.47 -15.83
C LEU A 165 -16.15 -10.69 -14.82
N VAL A 166 -16.12 -9.96 -13.71
CA VAL A 166 -17.18 -10.03 -12.68
C VAL A 166 -18.41 -9.18 -13.04
N GLY A 167 -18.41 -8.48 -14.18
CA GLY A 167 -19.55 -7.69 -14.63
C GLY A 167 -19.77 -6.38 -13.86
N MET A 168 -18.73 -5.82 -13.22
CA MET A 168 -18.82 -4.57 -12.48
C MET A 168 -19.16 -3.38 -13.41
N ASN A 169 -19.84 -2.37 -12.87
CA ASN A 169 -20.05 -1.11 -13.58
C ASN A 169 -18.74 -0.36 -13.82
N THR A 170 -18.74 0.63 -14.71
CA THR A 170 -17.50 1.33 -15.11
C THR A 170 -16.82 2.04 -13.96
N SER A 171 -17.58 2.61 -13.02
CA SER A 171 -17.04 3.29 -11.84
C SER A 171 -16.25 2.30 -10.94
N LYS A 172 -16.82 1.14 -10.63
CA LYS A 172 -16.15 0.09 -9.83
C LYS A 172 -14.97 -0.54 -10.56
N LYS A 173 -15.05 -0.71 -11.90
CA LYS A 173 -13.91 -1.18 -12.71
C LYS A 173 -12.71 -0.24 -12.63
N ARG A 174 -12.94 1.06 -12.68
CA ARG A 174 -11.88 2.06 -12.47
C ARG A 174 -11.28 1.96 -11.08
N THR A 175 -12.12 1.84 -10.07
CA THR A 175 -11.68 1.71 -8.68
C THR A 175 -10.81 0.48 -8.46
N ILE A 176 -11.28 -0.72 -8.83
CA ILE A 176 -10.49 -1.95 -8.63
C ILE A 176 -9.21 -1.98 -9.47
N SER A 177 -9.17 -1.20 -10.54
CA SER A 177 -7.96 -1.02 -11.34
C SER A 177 -6.91 -0.17 -10.62
N ILE A 178 -7.33 0.78 -9.80
CA ILE A 178 -6.45 1.74 -9.10
C ILE A 178 -5.99 1.19 -7.75
N GLU A 179 -6.83 0.38 -7.06
CA GLU A 179 -6.50 -0.31 -5.80
C GLU A 179 -5.52 -1.46 -6.01
#